data_bbbeb8f3ba62c0fabac5628d46245425
#
_entry.id   bbbeb8f3ba62c0fabac5628d46245425
#
_cell.length_a   1.000
_cell.length_b   1.000
_cell.length_c   1.000
_cell.angle_alpha   90.00
_cell.angle_beta   90.00
_cell.angle_gamma   90.00
#
_symmetry.space_group_name_H-M   'P 1'
#
loop_
_entity.id
_entity.type
_entity.pdbx_description
1 polymer ?
#
loop_
_entity_poly.entity_id
_entity_poly.type
_entity_poly.pdbx_seq_one_letter_code
_entity_poly.pdbx_strand_id
1 'polypeptide(L)'
;EVEKVVIEHSLGSVEVPKNPKRVVVFDYGILDILDTLGANVIGLPRDMVPEHLSKYSSDKYANLGSLKEPNLEKIYEAKPDLIIIAGRQRDFYSSLSKIAPTIFVETSSTDYMKGLKTNIDILTKVFDNSQMLNEKYAEIESRVNSIKTKVEEKGYNAMVLLSNNGRIAA
;
A
#
# COMPACT_ATOMS: atom_id res chain seq x y z
N GLU A 1 -4.03 -25.82 10.66
CA GLU A 1 -4.44 -25.15 9.39
C GLU A 1 -4.26 -23.65 9.57
N VAL A 2 -3.76 -22.97 8.51
CA VAL A 2 -3.64 -21.52 8.53
C VAL A 2 -5.03 -20.96 8.26
N GLU A 3 -5.56 -20.12 9.16
CA GLU A 3 -6.82 -19.42 8.95
C GLU A 3 -6.70 -18.52 7.71
N LYS A 4 -7.74 -18.49 6.90
CA LYS A 4 -7.78 -17.72 5.67
C LYS A 4 -8.99 -16.81 5.64
N VAL A 5 -8.88 -15.73 4.89
CA VAL A 5 -9.95 -14.76 4.67
C VAL A 5 -10.08 -14.44 3.19
N VAL A 6 -11.31 -14.25 2.73
CA VAL A 6 -11.59 -13.81 1.35
C VAL A 6 -11.54 -12.29 1.28
N ILE A 7 -10.72 -11.77 0.38
CA ILE A 7 -10.59 -10.35 0.09
C ILE A 7 -11.15 -10.08 -1.30
N GLU A 8 -12.09 -9.15 -1.36
CA GLU A 8 -12.64 -8.64 -2.62
C GLU A 8 -11.93 -7.34 -3.00
N HIS A 9 -11.57 -7.20 -4.26
CA HIS A 9 -10.98 -6.00 -4.85
C HIS A 9 -11.39 -5.86 -6.32
N SER A 10 -11.07 -4.76 -6.97
CA SER A 10 -11.55 -4.45 -8.32
C SER A 10 -11.10 -5.41 -9.42
N LEU A 11 -10.09 -6.25 -9.18
CA LEU A 11 -9.64 -7.29 -10.12
C LEU A 11 -10.21 -8.68 -9.80
N GLY A 12 -11.03 -8.80 -8.76
CA GLY A 12 -11.65 -10.07 -8.39
C GLY A 12 -11.64 -10.33 -6.89
N SER A 13 -11.65 -11.58 -6.52
CA SER A 13 -11.67 -12.06 -5.14
C SER A 13 -10.52 -13.06 -4.95
N VAL A 14 -9.85 -12.99 -3.82
CA VAL A 14 -8.72 -13.85 -3.49
C VAL A 14 -8.79 -14.31 -2.04
N GLU A 15 -8.52 -15.59 -1.83
CA GLU A 15 -8.36 -16.16 -0.49
C GLU A 15 -6.90 -15.99 -0.03
N VAL A 16 -6.70 -15.31 1.09
CA VAL A 16 -5.38 -15.02 1.64
C VAL A 16 -5.23 -15.54 3.07
N PRO A 17 -4.02 -15.91 3.51
CA PRO A 17 -3.79 -16.28 4.89
C PRO A 17 -4.01 -15.08 5.82
N LYS A 18 -4.60 -15.31 6.99
CA LYS A 18 -4.58 -14.33 8.07
C LYS A 18 -3.19 -14.25 8.70
N ASN A 19 -2.80 -13.04 9.07
CA ASN A 19 -1.48 -12.75 9.66
C ASN A 19 -0.33 -13.37 8.84
N PRO A 20 -0.23 -13.05 7.54
CA PRO A 20 0.77 -13.63 6.64
C PRO A 20 2.18 -13.38 7.19
N LYS A 21 3.07 -14.34 6.96
CA LYS A 21 4.43 -14.34 7.50
C LYS A 21 5.49 -13.89 6.48
N ARG A 22 5.13 -13.80 5.20
CA ARG A 22 6.05 -13.49 4.11
C ARG A 22 5.40 -12.54 3.10
N VAL A 23 5.30 -11.27 3.49
CA VAL A 23 4.59 -10.26 2.71
C VAL A 23 5.54 -9.59 1.70
N VAL A 24 5.11 -9.53 0.45
CA VAL A 24 5.72 -8.73 -0.62
C VAL A 24 4.79 -7.56 -0.96
N VAL A 25 5.33 -6.36 -1.09
CA VAL A 25 4.54 -5.14 -1.31
C VAL A 25 5.16 -4.26 -2.39
N PHE A 26 4.33 -3.75 -3.31
CA PHE A 26 4.71 -2.88 -4.43
C PHE A 26 4.08 -1.49 -4.35
N ASP A 27 3.67 -1.05 -3.16
CA ASP A 27 3.16 0.29 -2.91
C ASP A 27 3.71 0.82 -1.59
N TYR A 28 4.29 2.03 -1.60
CA TYR A 28 4.93 2.58 -0.40
C TYR A 28 3.94 3.14 0.62
N GLY A 29 2.74 3.53 0.20
CA GLY A 29 1.66 3.89 1.13
C GLY A 29 1.18 2.67 1.91
N ILE A 30 1.03 1.53 1.24
CA ILE A 30 0.71 0.25 1.91
C ILE A 30 1.88 -0.22 2.77
N LEU A 31 3.13 -0.04 2.32
CA LEU A 31 4.32 -0.36 3.11
C LEU A 31 4.32 0.39 4.46
N ASP A 32 3.95 1.66 4.46
CA ASP A 32 3.85 2.48 5.68
C ASP A 32 2.79 1.93 6.65
N ILE A 33 1.64 1.50 6.12
CA ILE A 33 0.61 0.83 6.93
C ILE A 33 1.10 -0.51 7.47
N LEU A 34 1.75 -1.32 6.64
CA LEU A 34 2.33 -2.61 7.05
C LEU A 34 3.42 -2.44 8.11
N ASP A 35 4.21 -1.38 8.01
CA ASP A 35 5.22 -1.02 9.00
C ASP A 35 4.59 -0.66 10.35
N THR A 36 3.53 0.12 10.32
CA THR A 36 2.75 0.48 11.52
C THR A 36 2.15 -0.76 12.19
N LEU A 37 1.71 -1.75 11.40
CA LEU A 37 1.18 -3.03 11.91
C LEU A 37 2.27 -3.98 12.42
N GLY A 38 3.54 -3.72 12.13
CA GLY A 38 4.62 -4.66 12.40
C GLY A 38 4.56 -5.93 11.54
N ALA A 39 3.96 -5.83 10.34
CA ALA A 39 3.86 -6.94 9.41
C ALA A 39 5.24 -7.39 8.91
N ASN A 40 5.40 -8.70 8.68
CA ASN A 40 6.67 -9.24 8.22
C ASN A 40 6.83 -9.07 6.69
N VAL A 41 7.26 -7.89 6.27
CA VAL A 41 7.64 -7.61 4.89
C VAL A 41 8.99 -8.25 4.60
N ILE A 42 9.07 -9.06 3.54
CA ILE A 42 10.29 -9.77 3.14
C ILE A 42 10.94 -9.19 1.89
N GLY A 43 10.18 -8.44 1.08
CA GLY A 43 10.69 -7.87 -0.15
C GLY A 43 9.78 -6.81 -0.75
N LEU A 44 10.40 -5.93 -1.53
CA LEU A 44 9.78 -4.76 -2.14
C LEU A 44 10.71 -4.18 -3.24
N PRO A 45 10.27 -3.21 -4.04
CA PRO A 45 11.18 -2.37 -4.84
C PRO A 45 11.99 -1.46 -3.92
N ARG A 46 13.31 -1.67 -3.81
CA ARG A 46 14.15 -0.95 -2.83
C ARG A 46 14.71 0.39 -3.31
N ASP A 47 14.72 0.64 -4.60
CA ASP A 47 15.53 1.72 -5.19
C ASP A 47 14.98 3.14 -4.92
N MET A 48 13.71 3.27 -4.61
CA MET A 48 13.03 4.56 -4.41
C MET A 48 12.20 4.60 -3.12
N VAL A 49 12.63 3.88 -2.10
CA VAL A 49 11.95 3.88 -0.80
C VAL A 49 11.99 5.30 -0.19
N PRO A 50 10.85 5.84 0.27
CA PRO A 50 10.79 7.15 0.93
C PRO A 50 11.69 7.21 2.17
N GLU A 51 12.21 8.40 2.49
CA GLU A 51 13.16 8.60 3.60
C GLU A 51 12.65 8.06 4.93
N HIS A 52 11.37 8.31 5.26
CA HIS A 52 10.74 7.84 6.51
C HIS A 52 10.61 6.31 6.60
N LEU A 53 10.78 5.60 5.48
CA LEU A 53 10.79 4.13 5.38
C LEU A 53 12.18 3.58 5.02
N SER A 54 13.23 4.38 5.14
CA SER A 54 14.61 4.07 4.68
C SER A 54 15.17 2.75 5.21
N LYS A 55 14.69 2.24 6.35
CA LYS A 55 15.06 0.92 6.86
C LYS A 55 14.81 -0.22 5.86
N TYR A 56 13.80 -0.05 4.98
CA TYR A 56 13.45 -1.02 3.94
C TYR A 56 14.37 -1.00 2.73
N SER A 57 15.30 -0.04 2.63
CA SER A 57 16.34 -0.03 1.61
C SER A 57 17.50 -0.97 1.90
N SER A 58 17.57 -1.55 3.11
CA SER A 58 18.65 -2.44 3.52
C SER A 58 18.59 -3.81 2.84
N ASP A 59 19.74 -4.50 2.78
CA ASP A 59 19.87 -5.85 2.19
C ASP A 59 19.11 -6.94 2.95
N LYS A 60 18.56 -6.62 4.13
CA LYS A 60 17.66 -7.50 4.87
C LYS A 60 16.39 -7.82 4.08
N TYR A 61 15.97 -6.92 3.20
CA TYR A 61 14.78 -7.07 2.38
C TYR A 61 15.16 -7.39 0.93
N ALA A 62 14.48 -8.35 0.31
CA ALA A 62 14.73 -8.69 -1.08
C ALA A 62 14.37 -7.52 -2.01
N ASN A 63 15.28 -7.16 -2.93
CA ASN A 63 14.97 -6.20 -3.99
C ASN A 63 14.24 -6.93 -5.14
N LEU A 64 12.95 -6.68 -5.29
CA LEU A 64 12.06 -7.42 -6.18
C LEU A 64 11.75 -6.70 -7.49
N GLY A 65 12.62 -5.81 -7.92
CA GLY A 65 12.46 -5.03 -9.15
C GLY A 65 12.13 -3.56 -8.86
N SER A 66 11.38 -2.93 -9.75
CA SER A 66 10.92 -1.55 -9.61
C SER A 66 9.41 -1.46 -9.38
N LEU A 67 8.91 -0.25 -9.01
CA LEU A 67 7.46 -0.01 -8.92
C LEU A 67 6.71 -0.22 -10.24
N LYS A 68 7.41 -0.11 -11.38
CA LYS A 68 6.80 -0.28 -12.70
C LYS A 68 6.98 -1.69 -13.25
N GLU A 69 8.03 -2.37 -12.84
CA GLU A 69 8.44 -3.66 -13.40
C GLU A 69 8.85 -4.63 -12.27
N PRO A 70 7.88 -5.38 -11.72
CA PRO A 70 8.15 -6.44 -10.76
C PRO A 70 9.03 -7.54 -11.38
N ASN A 71 10.03 -8.01 -10.64
CA ASN A 71 10.84 -9.15 -11.04
C ASN A 71 10.18 -10.45 -10.60
N LEU A 72 9.44 -11.09 -11.51
CA LEU A 72 8.64 -12.29 -11.21
C LEU A 72 9.49 -13.47 -10.73
N GLU A 73 10.72 -13.64 -11.26
CA GLU A 73 11.63 -14.70 -10.85
C GLU A 73 12.06 -14.53 -9.39
N LYS A 74 12.54 -13.34 -9.03
CA LYS A 74 12.93 -13.03 -7.65
C LYS A 74 11.75 -13.12 -6.67
N ILE A 75 10.54 -12.74 -7.11
CA ILE A 75 9.33 -12.88 -6.29
C ILE A 75 9.02 -14.35 -6.05
N TYR A 76 9.10 -15.18 -7.08
CA TYR A 76 8.92 -16.63 -6.96
C TYR A 76 9.95 -17.26 -6.02
N GLU A 77 11.22 -16.91 -6.14
CA GLU A 77 12.30 -17.38 -5.27
C GLU A 77 12.10 -16.94 -3.81
N ALA A 78 11.55 -15.75 -3.59
CA ALA A 78 11.26 -15.22 -2.25
C ALA A 78 10.16 -16.00 -1.53
N LYS A 79 9.36 -16.81 -2.22
CA LYS A 79 8.26 -17.64 -1.66
C LYS A 79 7.35 -16.84 -0.72
N PRO A 80 6.72 -15.76 -1.20
CA PRO A 80 5.75 -15.01 -0.39
C PRO A 80 4.50 -15.85 -0.10
N ASP A 81 3.82 -15.53 0.99
CA ASP A 81 2.48 -16.06 1.28
C ASP A 81 1.39 -15.00 1.03
N LEU A 82 1.80 -13.74 0.81
CA LEU A 82 0.95 -12.66 0.37
C LEU A 82 1.73 -11.66 -0.50
N ILE A 83 1.14 -11.24 -1.62
CA ILE A 83 1.61 -10.15 -2.45
C ILE A 83 0.56 -9.02 -2.44
N ILE A 84 0.99 -7.78 -2.25
CA ILE A 84 0.13 -6.60 -2.32
C ILE A 84 0.65 -5.68 -3.40
N ILE A 85 -0.20 -5.37 -4.38
CA ILE A 85 0.11 -4.50 -5.51
C ILE A 85 -0.92 -3.37 -5.64
N ALA A 86 -0.55 -2.32 -6.35
CA ALA A 86 -1.43 -1.19 -6.67
C ALA A 86 -1.52 -0.93 -8.17
N GLY A 87 -2.05 0.19 -8.58
CA GLY A 87 -2.37 0.50 -9.97
C GLY A 87 -1.22 0.35 -10.97
N ARG A 88 0.01 0.68 -10.56
CA ARG A 88 1.21 0.57 -11.43
C ARG A 88 1.55 -0.85 -11.83
N GLN A 89 1.17 -1.85 -11.03
CA GLN A 89 1.43 -3.27 -11.27
C GLN A 89 0.19 -4.04 -11.75
N ARG A 90 -0.88 -3.33 -12.15
CA ARG A 90 -2.15 -3.94 -12.56
C ARG A 90 -1.96 -5.04 -13.62
N ASP A 91 -1.14 -4.78 -14.63
CA ASP A 91 -0.91 -5.70 -15.74
C ASP A 91 -0.17 -6.98 -15.32
N PHE A 92 0.50 -6.96 -14.18
CA PHE A 92 1.19 -8.13 -13.61
C PHE A 92 0.31 -8.97 -12.69
N TYR A 93 -0.92 -8.54 -12.39
CA TYR A 93 -1.80 -9.22 -11.44
C TYR A 93 -1.95 -10.72 -11.73
N SER A 94 -2.25 -11.08 -12.98
CA SER A 94 -2.42 -12.48 -13.38
C SER A 94 -1.16 -13.33 -13.19
N SER A 95 0.02 -12.76 -13.45
CA SER A 95 1.29 -13.45 -13.29
C SER A 95 1.67 -13.60 -11.82
N LEU A 96 1.47 -12.55 -11.01
CA LEU A 96 1.74 -12.56 -9.59
C LEU A 96 0.81 -13.51 -8.83
N SER A 97 -0.47 -13.57 -9.22
CA SER A 97 -1.47 -14.48 -8.63
C SER A 97 -1.15 -15.98 -8.85
N LYS A 98 -0.29 -16.30 -9.83
CA LYS A 98 0.24 -17.66 -10.01
C LYS A 98 1.36 -18.01 -9.05
N ILE A 99 2.01 -16.98 -8.48
CA ILE A 99 3.11 -17.16 -7.53
C ILE A 99 2.56 -17.30 -6.11
N ALA A 100 1.68 -16.37 -5.70
CA ALA A 100 1.07 -16.35 -4.38
C ALA A 100 -0.25 -15.56 -4.39
N PRO A 101 -1.10 -15.71 -3.36
CA PRO A 101 -2.28 -14.87 -3.19
C PRO A 101 -1.93 -13.39 -3.32
N THR A 102 -2.60 -12.68 -4.24
CA THR A 102 -2.28 -11.30 -4.58
C THR A 102 -3.49 -10.41 -4.35
N ILE A 103 -3.34 -9.39 -3.50
CA ILE A 103 -4.33 -8.34 -3.26
C ILE A 103 -3.98 -7.15 -4.16
N PHE A 104 -4.99 -6.63 -4.86
CA PHE A 104 -4.89 -5.37 -5.59
C PHE A 104 -5.56 -4.25 -4.80
N VAL A 105 -4.81 -3.20 -4.49
CA VAL A 105 -5.31 -2.00 -3.81
C VAL A 105 -5.42 -0.84 -4.78
N GLU A 106 -6.40 0.03 -4.57
CA GLU A 106 -6.60 1.20 -5.40
C GLU A 106 -6.20 2.48 -4.66
N THR A 107 -5.56 3.39 -5.39
CA THR A 107 -5.33 4.75 -4.92
C THR A 107 -6.28 5.67 -5.70
N SER A 108 -7.28 6.22 -5.02
CA SER A 108 -8.17 7.18 -5.65
C SER A 108 -7.45 8.52 -5.83
N SER A 109 -7.45 9.05 -7.06
CA SER A 109 -6.96 10.40 -7.35
C SER A 109 -8.00 11.48 -7.06
N THR A 110 -9.28 11.10 -6.98
CA THR A 110 -10.41 12.03 -6.77
C THR A 110 -10.90 12.06 -5.34
N ASP A 111 -10.76 10.96 -4.61
CA ASP A 111 -11.15 10.84 -3.20
C ASP A 111 -10.10 10.00 -2.44
N TYR A 112 -9.02 10.66 -2.07
CA TYR A 112 -7.91 10.02 -1.36
C TYR A 112 -8.34 9.39 -0.03
N MET A 113 -9.17 10.08 0.76
CA MET A 113 -9.60 9.57 2.06
C MET A 113 -10.45 8.31 1.95
N LYS A 114 -11.33 8.25 0.96
CA LYS A 114 -12.12 7.04 0.67
C LYS A 114 -11.23 5.88 0.23
N GLY A 115 -10.25 6.12 -0.64
CA GLY A 115 -9.28 5.12 -1.07
C GLY A 115 -8.45 4.58 0.10
N LEU A 116 -7.96 5.47 0.97
CA LEU A 116 -7.23 5.10 2.19
C LEU A 116 -8.10 4.24 3.11
N LYS A 117 -9.38 4.62 3.34
CA LYS A 117 -10.31 3.83 4.16
C LYS A 117 -10.53 2.44 3.60
N THR A 118 -10.73 2.31 2.30
CA THR A 118 -10.89 1.02 1.62
C THR A 118 -9.67 0.12 1.82
N ASN A 119 -8.46 0.67 1.66
CA ASN A 119 -7.22 -0.08 1.86
C ASN A 119 -7.04 -0.50 3.34
N ILE A 120 -7.37 0.37 4.29
CA ILE A 120 -7.38 0.05 5.72
C ILE A 120 -8.37 -1.08 6.01
N ASP A 121 -9.58 -1.03 5.46
CA ASP A 121 -10.60 -2.08 5.67
C ASP A 121 -10.17 -3.43 5.10
N ILE A 122 -9.45 -3.45 3.99
CA ILE A 122 -8.84 -4.68 3.45
C ILE A 122 -7.79 -5.23 4.44
N LEU A 123 -6.87 -4.39 4.88
CA LEU A 123 -5.78 -4.81 5.77
C LEU A 123 -6.29 -5.23 7.16
N THR A 124 -7.37 -4.62 7.66
CA THR A 124 -7.98 -5.02 8.94
C THR A 124 -8.63 -6.42 8.87
N LYS A 125 -9.00 -6.89 7.70
CA LYS A 125 -9.46 -8.29 7.52
C LYS A 125 -8.32 -9.28 7.54
N VAL A 126 -7.13 -8.88 7.05
CA VAL A 126 -5.96 -9.75 6.91
C VAL A 126 -5.15 -9.83 8.21
N PHE A 127 -5.02 -8.71 8.94
CA PHE A 127 -4.18 -8.61 10.14
C PHE A 127 -5.03 -8.40 11.39
N ASP A 128 -4.89 -9.28 12.39
CA ASP A 128 -5.67 -9.18 13.64
C ASP A 128 -5.30 -7.96 14.48
N ASN A 129 -4.03 -7.52 14.44
CA ASN A 129 -3.55 -6.36 15.19
C ASN A 129 -3.82 -5.03 14.47
N SER A 130 -5.03 -4.86 13.97
CA SER A 130 -5.37 -3.78 13.06
C SER A 130 -6.28 -2.68 13.65
N GLN A 131 -6.72 -2.82 14.91
CA GLN A 131 -7.57 -1.81 15.57
C GLN A 131 -6.91 -0.42 15.54
N MET A 132 -5.60 -0.36 15.74
CA MET A 132 -4.83 0.88 15.67
C MET A 132 -4.93 1.62 14.34
N LEU A 133 -5.18 0.91 13.24
CA LEU A 133 -5.36 1.54 11.91
C LEU A 133 -6.62 2.39 11.85
N ASN A 134 -7.71 1.89 12.43
CA ASN A 134 -8.97 2.64 12.49
C ASN A 134 -8.82 3.89 13.37
N GLU A 135 -8.08 3.79 14.49
CA GLU A 135 -7.80 4.91 15.37
C GLU A 135 -6.95 5.98 14.65
N LYS A 136 -5.88 5.56 13.95
CA LYS A 136 -5.05 6.48 13.15
C LYS A 136 -5.81 7.09 11.98
N TYR A 137 -6.66 6.32 11.31
CA TYR A 137 -7.51 6.86 10.26
C TYR A 137 -8.44 7.95 10.80
N ALA A 138 -9.12 7.71 11.91
CA ALA A 138 -10.01 8.68 12.56
C ALA A 138 -9.26 9.96 12.97
N GLU A 139 -8.01 9.85 13.45
CA GLU A 139 -7.15 11.00 13.76
C GLU A 139 -6.84 11.82 12.50
N ILE A 140 -6.43 11.16 11.41
CA ILE A 140 -6.16 11.81 10.12
C ILE A 140 -7.41 12.51 9.58
N GLU A 141 -8.54 11.81 9.57
CA GLU A 141 -9.83 12.35 9.11
C GLU A 141 -10.24 13.59 9.91
N SER A 142 -10.11 13.56 11.24
CA SER A 142 -10.36 14.71 12.11
C SER A 142 -9.46 15.91 11.78
N ARG A 143 -8.17 15.67 11.53
CA ARG A 143 -7.22 16.74 11.13
C ARG A 143 -7.56 17.31 9.77
N VAL A 144 -7.87 16.47 8.80
CA VAL A 144 -8.29 16.90 7.44
C VAL A 144 -9.54 17.78 7.54
N ASN A 145 -10.57 17.36 8.28
CA ASN A 145 -11.80 18.13 8.47
C ASN A 145 -11.53 19.47 9.17
N SER A 146 -10.67 19.50 10.19
CA SER A 146 -10.29 20.75 10.88
C SER A 146 -9.59 21.74 9.93
N ILE A 147 -8.69 21.25 9.08
CA ILE A 147 -8.01 22.08 8.07
C ILE A 147 -9.01 22.59 7.05
N LYS A 148 -9.90 21.73 6.55
CA LYS A 148 -10.94 22.08 5.59
C LYS A 148 -11.83 23.21 6.11
N THR A 149 -12.32 23.09 7.35
CA THR A 149 -13.12 24.15 8.00
C THR A 149 -12.35 25.47 8.06
N LYS A 150 -11.09 25.47 8.48
CA LYS A 150 -10.27 26.69 8.53
C LYS A 150 -10.05 27.35 7.18
N VAL A 151 -9.88 26.54 6.13
CA VAL A 151 -9.73 27.04 4.75
C VAL A 151 -11.02 27.68 4.27
N GLU A 152 -12.15 27.03 4.52
CA GLU A 152 -13.49 27.55 4.16
C GLU A 152 -13.81 28.87 4.89
N GLU A 153 -13.60 28.92 6.21
CA GLU A 153 -13.84 30.12 7.02
C GLU A 153 -12.99 31.32 6.59
N LYS A 154 -11.77 31.09 6.14
CA LYS A 154 -10.84 32.15 5.73
C LYS A 154 -10.88 32.45 4.23
N GLY A 155 -11.61 31.70 3.44
CA GLY A 155 -11.69 31.84 1.99
C GLY A 155 -10.35 31.63 1.28
N TYR A 156 -9.46 30.77 1.83
CA TYR A 156 -8.17 30.48 1.23
C TYR A 156 -8.32 29.65 -0.05
N ASN A 157 -7.53 30.01 -1.05
CA ASN A 157 -7.33 29.20 -2.24
C ASN A 157 -5.90 28.66 -2.26
N ALA A 158 -5.72 27.46 -2.78
CA ALA A 158 -4.42 26.84 -2.94
C ALA A 158 -4.24 26.35 -4.38
N MET A 159 -2.99 26.44 -4.86
CA MET A 159 -2.57 25.84 -6.12
C MET A 159 -1.49 24.83 -5.82
N VAL A 160 -1.63 23.62 -6.37
CA VAL A 160 -0.58 22.59 -6.30
C VAL A 160 0.24 22.65 -7.57
N LEU A 161 1.54 22.89 -7.42
CA LEU A 161 2.48 22.89 -8.53
C LEU A 161 3.40 21.66 -8.43
N LEU A 162 3.48 20.91 -9.50
CA LEU A 162 4.46 19.85 -9.67
C LEU A 162 5.68 20.38 -10.42
N SER A 163 6.84 20.38 -9.77
CA SER A 163 8.12 20.69 -10.43
C SER A 163 8.87 19.38 -10.72
N ASN A 164 9.17 19.16 -11.99
CA ASN A 164 9.95 18.02 -12.43
C ASN A 164 10.98 18.44 -13.49
N ASN A 165 12.27 18.33 -13.17
CA ASN A 165 13.39 18.68 -14.05
C ASN A 165 13.26 20.10 -14.69
N GLY A 166 12.89 21.08 -13.88
CA GLY A 166 12.73 22.47 -14.33
C GLY A 166 11.43 22.76 -15.10
N ARG A 167 10.54 21.79 -15.26
CA ARG A 167 9.20 21.97 -15.81
C ARG A 167 8.20 22.06 -14.66
N ILE A 168 7.29 23.03 -14.76
CA ILE A 168 6.22 23.23 -13.78
C ILE A 168 4.91 22.86 -14.47
N ALA A 169 4.09 22.02 -13.81
CA ALA A 169 2.71 21.71 -14.17
C ALA A 169 1.78 22.05 -13.00
N ALA A 170 0.59 22.54 -13.31
CA ALA A 170 -0.48 22.83 -12.36
C ALA A 170 -1.65 21.87 -12.58
#